data_2a94e8eb9d83e58894491b9bc146b13c
#
_entry.id   2a94e8eb9d83e58894491b9bc146b13c
#
_cell.length_a   1.000
_cell.length_b   1.000
_cell.length_c   1.000
_cell.angle_alpha   90.00
_cell.angle_beta   90.00
_cell.angle_gamma   90.00
#
_symmetry.space_group_name_H-M   'P 1'
#
loop_
_entity.id
_entity.type
_entity.pdbx_description
1 polymer ?
#
loop_
_entity_poly.entity_id
_entity_poly.type
_entity_poly.pdbx_seq_one_letter_code
_entity_poly.pdbx_strand_id
1 'polypeptide(L)'
;ITLADTTCAAYLRPIFCRPRPCHPDSPIAALIHTVNGYHSGHYGMPSCHSANSFALAALVTLLFRSRRLTAFIYIWAVIHTYSRIYLGVHYPGDILIGGIVGTFYAVLLYSAYLHAIAHDTFLHSNKAHEMPIKSCYANIVLATGGTIFTLLLIVAATGCYNAVLKFI
;
A
#
# COMPACT_ATOMS: atom_id res chain seq x y z
N ILE A 1 -6.84 -2.29 5.42
CA ILE A 1 -6.79 -1.43 4.22
C ILE A 1 -7.90 -0.37 4.30
N THR A 2 -9.18 -0.74 4.34
CA THR A 2 -10.31 0.21 4.35
C THR A 2 -10.21 1.27 5.45
N LEU A 3 -9.85 0.90 6.68
CA LEU A 3 -9.67 1.86 7.79
C LEU A 3 -8.58 2.89 7.48
N ALA A 4 -7.44 2.45 6.96
CA ALA A 4 -6.34 3.36 6.61
C ALA A 4 -6.74 4.31 5.47
N ASP A 5 -7.42 3.78 4.45
CA ASP A 5 -7.94 4.56 3.32
C ASP A 5 -8.93 5.63 3.77
N THR A 6 -9.95 5.22 4.53
CA THR A 6 -10.97 6.13 5.06
C THR A 6 -10.37 7.20 5.95
N THR A 7 -9.43 6.83 6.82
CA THR A 7 -8.74 7.79 7.69
C THR A 7 -7.97 8.83 6.86
N CYS A 8 -7.24 8.38 5.85
CA CYS A 8 -6.51 9.31 4.97
C CYS A 8 -7.46 10.20 4.16
N ALA A 9 -8.50 9.61 3.53
CA ALA A 9 -9.35 10.32 2.59
C ALA A 9 -10.37 11.24 3.27
N ALA A 10 -11.07 10.72 4.30
CA ALA A 10 -12.20 11.42 4.90
C ALA A 10 -11.81 12.32 6.09
N TYR A 11 -10.76 11.97 6.82
CA TYR A 11 -10.39 12.73 8.03
C TYR A 11 -9.11 13.55 7.86
N LEU A 12 -8.03 12.97 7.38
CA LEU A 12 -6.74 13.67 7.36
C LEU A 12 -6.61 14.65 6.20
N ARG A 13 -7.11 14.33 5.00
CA ARG A 13 -7.03 15.26 3.85
C ARG A 13 -7.74 16.59 4.10
N PRO A 14 -8.94 16.64 4.67
CA PRO A 14 -9.59 17.90 5.02
C PRO A 14 -8.85 18.71 6.09
N ILE A 15 -8.07 18.05 6.95
CA ILE A 15 -7.28 18.73 7.99
C ILE A 15 -6.03 19.36 7.37
N PHE A 16 -5.30 18.61 6.54
CA PHE A 16 -4.05 19.10 5.94
C PHE A 16 -4.27 20.07 4.78
N CYS A 17 -5.38 19.97 4.05
CA CYS A 17 -5.76 20.81 2.91
C CYS A 17 -4.62 21.09 1.92
N ARG A 18 -3.66 20.13 1.77
CA ARG A 18 -2.49 20.31 0.92
C ARG A 18 -2.83 20.01 -0.53
N PRO A 19 -2.77 21.00 -1.45
CA PRO A 19 -3.00 20.75 -2.87
C PRO A 19 -1.98 19.75 -3.43
N ARG A 20 -2.40 18.95 -4.41
CA ARG A 20 -1.49 18.04 -5.11
C ARG A 20 -0.49 18.83 -5.96
N PRO A 21 0.71 18.28 -6.24
CA PRO A 21 1.72 18.93 -7.07
C PRO A 21 1.16 19.40 -8.44
N CYS A 22 0.33 18.56 -9.08
CA CYS A 22 -0.29 18.84 -10.38
C CYS A 22 -1.53 19.75 -10.33
N HIS A 23 -2.02 20.13 -9.15
CA HIS A 23 -3.21 20.98 -9.04
C HIS A 23 -2.86 22.46 -9.26
N PRO A 24 -3.70 23.26 -9.96
CA PRO A 24 -3.44 24.67 -10.23
C PRO A 24 -3.11 25.52 -8.99
N ASP A 25 -3.68 25.19 -7.84
CA ASP A 25 -3.42 25.89 -6.56
C ASP A 25 -2.06 25.55 -5.94
N SER A 26 -1.32 24.61 -6.55
CA SER A 26 0.03 24.27 -6.09
C SER A 26 1.05 25.29 -6.58
N PRO A 27 1.97 25.78 -5.72
CA PRO A 27 2.99 26.74 -6.14
C PRO A 27 3.97 26.18 -7.18
N ILE A 28 4.02 24.88 -7.36
CA ILE A 28 4.90 24.21 -8.31
C ILE A 28 4.15 23.59 -9.50
N ALA A 29 2.85 23.83 -9.63
CA ALA A 29 2.02 23.21 -10.68
C ALA A 29 2.60 23.41 -12.09
N ALA A 30 3.13 24.59 -12.38
CA ALA A 30 3.75 24.91 -13.68
C ALA A 30 5.05 24.12 -13.96
N LEU A 31 5.70 23.58 -12.94
CA LEU A 31 6.95 22.81 -13.04
C LEU A 31 6.70 21.32 -13.09
N ILE A 32 5.48 20.87 -12.81
CA ILE A 32 5.15 19.43 -12.74
C ILE A 32 4.70 18.93 -14.11
N HIS A 33 5.46 18.00 -14.64
CA HIS A 33 5.05 17.23 -15.80
C HIS A 33 4.15 16.07 -15.37
N THR A 34 2.88 16.09 -15.80
CA THR A 34 1.94 14.99 -15.59
C THR A 34 2.00 14.00 -16.74
N VAL A 35 2.16 12.73 -16.42
CA VAL A 35 2.21 11.67 -17.45
C VAL A 35 0.83 11.53 -18.09
N ASN A 36 0.76 11.68 -19.42
CA ASN A 36 -0.48 11.60 -20.22
C ASN A 36 -1.61 12.54 -19.74
N GLY A 37 -1.27 13.68 -19.11
CA GLY A 37 -2.27 14.60 -18.59
C GLY A 37 -3.06 14.03 -17.41
N TYR A 38 -2.52 13.05 -16.68
CA TYR A 38 -3.20 12.44 -15.55
C TYR A 38 -3.39 13.46 -14.42
N HIS A 39 -4.62 13.68 -14.03
CA HIS A 39 -5.01 14.52 -12.92
C HIS A 39 -5.76 13.71 -11.87
N SER A 40 -5.67 14.16 -10.62
CA SER A 40 -6.35 13.52 -9.48
C SER A 40 -7.06 14.62 -8.66
N GLY A 41 -7.82 14.24 -7.63
CA GLY A 41 -8.56 15.18 -6.80
C GLY A 41 -7.66 16.25 -6.14
N HIS A 42 -8.27 17.30 -5.59
CA HIS A 42 -7.61 18.52 -5.11
C HIS A 42 -6.50 18.24 -4.08
N TYR A 43 -6.85 17.59 -2.96
CA TYR A 43 -5.91 17.37 -1.86
C TYR A 43 -5.17 16.04 -1.97
N GLY A 44 -3.87 16.06 -1.63
CA GLY A 44 -2.96 14.92 -1.76
C GLY A 44 -2.51 14.28 -0.45
N MET A 45 -2.49 15.02 0.65
CA MET A 45 -1.90 14.56 1.92
C MET A 45 -2.95 14.06 2.90
N PRO A 46 -2.79 12.83 3.44
CA PRO A 46 -1.83 11.78 3.09
C PRO A 46 -2.21 11.01 1.81
N SER A 47 -1.25 10.23 1.28
CA SER A 47 -1.51 9.34 0.16
C SER A 47 -2.21 8.05 0.59
N CYS A 48 -3.45 7.84 0.14
CA CYS A 48 -4.19 6.59 0.38
C CYS A 48 -3.50 5.37 -0.26
N HIS A 49 -2.91 5.54 -1.44
CA HIS A 49 -2.15 4.46 -2.09
C HIS A 49 -0.99 4.00 -1.22
N SER A 50 -0.27 4.95 -0.60
CA SER A 50 0.80 4.63 0.33
C SER A 50 0.27 3.94 1.58
N ALA A 51 -0.80 4.48 2.18
CA ALA A 51 -1.41 3.89 3.36
C ALA A 51 -1.82 2.43 3.11
N ASN A 52 -2.48 2.16 1.99
CA ASN A 52 -2.94 0.82 1.64
C ASN A 52 -1.77 -0.14 1.34
N SER A 53 -0.75 0.31 0.61
CA SER A 53 0.41 -0.51 0.26
C SER A 53 1.25 -0.89 1.48
N PHE A 54 1.53 0.08 2.35
CA PHE A 54 2.30 -0.18 3.56
C PHE A 54 1.50 -0.92 4.63
N ALA A 55 0.17 -0.73 4.71
CA ALA A 55 -0.69 -1.55 5.56
C ALA A 55 -0.64 -3.02 5.14
N LEU A 56 -0.74 -3.29 3.82
CA LEU A 56 -0.62 -4.64 3.30
C LEU A 56 0.76 -5.23 3.57
N ALA A 57 1.83 -4.49 3.31
CA ALA A 57 3.19 -4.96 3.52
C ALA A 57 3.46 -5.29 4.99
N ALA A 58 3.04 -4.42 5.90
CA ALA A 58 3.19 -4.66 7.34
C ALA A 58 2.36 -5.86 7.81
N LEU A 59 1.10 -5.99 7.37
CA LEU A 59 0.24 -7.10 7.76
C LEU A 59 0.79 -8.45 7.26
N VAL A 60 1.22 -8.53 6.00
CA VAL A 60 1.85 -9.73 5.43
C VAL A 60 3.12 -10.10 6.21
N THR A 61 3.94 -9.11 6.55
CA THR A 61 5.16 -9.32 7.36
C THR A 61 4.85 -9.91 8.72
N LEU A 62 3.85 -9.35 9.42
CA LEU A 62 3.46 -9.78 10.76
C LEU A 62 2.86 -11.20 10.76
N LEU A 63 2.06 -11.52 9.74
CA LEU A 63 1.39 -12.82 9.60
C LEU A 63 2.35 -13.95 9.18
N PHE A 64 3.16 -13.71 8.17
CA PHE A 64 3.98 -14.78 7.56
C PHE A 64 5.38 -14.90 8.16
N ARG A 65 5.93 -13.82 8.75
CA ARG A 65 7.27 -13.77 9.38
C ARG A 65 8.40 -14.33 8.49
N SER A 66 8.27 -14.21 7.18
CA SER A 66 9.23 -14.67 6.18
C SER A 66 10.07 -13.49 5.68
N ARG A 67 11.40 -13.50 5.91
CA ARG A 67 12.31 -12.44 5.47
C ARG A 67 12.23 -12.17 3.96
N ARG A 68 12.14 -13.24 3.13
CA ARG A 68 12.07 -13.12 1.67
C ARG A 68 10.76 -12.44 1.24
N LEU A 69 9.63 -12.88 1.81
CA LEU A 69 8.32 -12.31 1.51
C LEU A 69 8.22 -10.87 2.01
N THR A 70 8.76 -10.57 3.19
CA THR A 70 8.85 -9.22 3.73
C THR A 70 9.61 -8.29 2.78
N ALA A 71 10.80 -8.68 2.35
CA ALA A 71 11.59 -7.89 1.40
C ALA A 71 10.82 -7.65 0.09
N PHE A 72 10.23 -8.68 -0.48
CA PHE A 72 9.45 -8.59 -1.71
C PHE A 72 8.28 -7.61 -1.58
N ILE A 73 7.45 -7.74 -0.54
CA ILE A 73 6.25 -6.91 -0.41
C ILE A 73 6.58 -5.44 -0.09
N TYR A 74 7.66 -5.17 0.67
CA TYR A 74 8.10 -3.80 0.91
C TYR A 74 8.73 -3.16 -0.34
N ILE A 75 9.51 -3.90 -1.12
CA ILE A 75 10.03 -3.42 -2.41
C ILE A 75 8.85 -3.07 -3.33
N TRP A 76 7.86 -3.95 -3.43
CA TRP A 76 6.63 -3.67 -4.20
C TRP A 76 5.92 -2.41 -3.68
N ALA A 77 5.73 -2.26 -2.36
CA ALA A 77 5.07 -1.09 -1.78
C ALA A 77 5.82 0.21 -2.11
N VAL A 78 7.15 0.20 -2.05
CA VAL A 78 7.98 1.36 -2.40
C VAL A 78 7.83 1.71 -3.89
N ILE A 79 7.94 0.73 -4.79
CA ILE A 79 7.79 0.96 -6.23
C ILE A 79 6.39 1.47 -6.55
N HIS A 80 5.35 0.84 -5.98
CA HIS A 80 3.96 1.24 -6.18
C HIS A 80 3.70 2.68 -5.71
N THR A 81 4.23 3.06 -4.56
CA THR A 81 4.05 4.41 -4.03
C THR A 81 4.91 5.45 -4.75
N TYR A 82 6.14 5.08 -5.16
CA TYR A 82 6.98 5.92 -6.00
C TYR A 82 6.29 6.29 -7.33
N SER A 83 5.52 5.36 -7.90
CA SER A 83 4.76 5.66 -9.12
C SER A 83 3.82 6.86 -8.97
N ARG A 84 3.35 7.17 -7.75
CA ARG A 84 2.49 8.33 -7.46
C ARG A 84 3.27 9.65 -7.52
N ILE A 85 4.54 9.62 -7.12
CA ILE A 85 5.45 10.77 -7.27
C ILE A 85 5.76 10.96 -8.76
N TYR A 86 6.08 9.88 -9.46
CA TYR A 86 6.37 9.89 -10.90
C TYR A 86 5.22 10.46 -11.74
N LEU A 87 3.96 10.14 -11.37
CA LEU A 87 2.76 10.69 -12.00
C LEU A 87 2.51 12.18 -11.65
N GLY A 88 3.31 12.79 -10.79
CA GLY A 88 3.13 14.19 -10.37
C GLY A 88 1.94 14.46 -9.46
N VAL A 89 1.32 13.41 -8.86
CA VAL A 89 0.08 13.57 -8.07
C VAL A 89 0.30 13.58 -6.56
N HIS A 90 1.49 13.25 -6.07
CA HIS A 90 1.83 13.26 -4.66
C HIS A 90 3.24 13.79 -4.41
N TYR A 91 3.40 14.51 -3.31
CA TYR A 91 4.71 14.84 -2.76
C TYR A 91 5.31 13.64 -2.00
N PRO A 92 6.65 13.56 -1.86
CA PRO A 92 7.28 12.53 -1.01
C PRO A 92 6.73 12.49 0.42
N GLY A 93 6.42 13.64 1.01
CA GLY A 93 5.82 13.74 2.34
C GLY A 93 4.43 13.11 2.44
N ASP A 94 3.61 13.16 1.37
CA ASP A 94 2.30 12.52 1.33
C ASP A 94 2.44 10.98 1.42
N ILE A 95 3.49 10.46 0.77
CA ILE A 95 3.82 9.03 0.78
C ILE A 95 4.28 8.58 2.16
N LEU A 96 5.17 9.36 2.80
CA LEU A 96 5.69 9.03 4.13
C LEU A 96 4.56 8.99 5.17
N ILE A 97 3.74 10.03 5.24
CA ILE A 97 2.62 10.08 6.20
C ILE A 97 1.60 8.97 5.91
N GLY A 98 1.26 8.74 4.63
CA GLY A 98 0.39 7.62 4.25
C GLY A 98 0.94 6.27 4.72
N GLY A 99 2.24 6.02 4.48
CA GLY A 99 2.91 4.80 4.91
C GLY A 99 2.90 4.59 6.43
N ILE A 100 3.11 5.66 7.20
CA ILE A 100 3.01 5.62 8.68
C ILE A 100 1.59 5.25 9.12
N VAL A 101 0.58 5.92 8.57
CA VAL A 101 -0.84 5.63 8.88
C VAL A 101 -1.19 4.17 8.53
N GLY A 102 -0.79 3.70 7.37
CA GLY A 102 -1.06 2.32 6.95
C GLY A 102 -0.39 1.29 7.86
N THR A 103 0.89 1.49 8.17
CA THR A 103 1.63 0.61 9.08
C THR A 103 1.02 0.61 10.48
N PHE A 104 0.63 1.77 11.00
CA PHE A 104 -0.04 1.88 12.28
C PHE A 104 -1.30 1.02 12.36
N TYR A 105 -2.18 1.11 11.36
CA TYR A 105 -3.41 0.29 11.32
C TYR A 105 -3.11 -1.21 11.19
N ALA A 106 -2.09 -1.59 10.45
CA ALA A 106 -1.68 -2.99 10.34
C ALA A 106 -1.23 -3.56 11.69
N VAL A 107 -0.40 -2.81 12.43
CA VAL A 107 0.08 -3.21 13.76
C VAL A 107 -1.08 -3.25 14.76
N LEU A 108 -1.96 -2.24 14.74
CA LEU A 108 -3.13 -2.17 15.62
C LEU A 108 -4.06 -3.37 15.41
N LEU A 109 -4.41 -3.67 14.17
CA LEU A 109 -5.30 -4.79 13.84
C LEU A 109 -4.65 -6.14 14.16
N TYR A 110 -3.34 -6.28 13.90
CA TYR A 110 -2.62 -7.50 14.24
C TYR A 110 -2.56 -7.71 15.77
N SER A 111 -2.34 -6.65 16.53
CA SER A 111 -2.35 -6.71 18.00
C SER A 111 -3.74 -7.07 18.54
N ALA A 112 -4.80 -6.49 17.98
CA ALA A 112 -6.17 -6.84 18.32
C ALA A 112 -6.49 -8.31 17.99
N TYR A 113 -6.03 -8.80 16.85
CA TYR A 113 -6.16 -10.20 16.45
C TYR A 113 -5.47 -11.14 17.45
N LEU A 114 -4.22 -10.85 17.83
CA LEU A 114 -3.50 -11.66 18.83
C LEU A 114 -4.21 -11.64 20.18
N HIS A 115 -4.74 -10.49 20.60
CA HIS A 115 -5.47 -10.38 21.86
C HIS A 115 -6.76 -11.19 21.84
N ALA A 116 -7.51 -11.18 20.75
CA ALA A 116 -8.72 -11.97 20.58
C ALA A 116 -8.43 -13.47 20.64
N ILE A 117 -7.35 -13.96 19.98
CA ILE A 117 -6.97 -15.37 20.05
C ILE A 117 -6.53 -15.77 21.48
N ALA A 118 -5.76 -14.92 22.15
CA ALA A 118 -5.32 -15.20 23.53
C ALA A 118 -6.51 -15.31 24.47
N HIS A 119 -7.52 -14.47 24.30
CA HIS A 119 -8.74 -14.50 25.08
C HIS A 119 -9.56 -15.78 24.80
N ASP A 120 -9.72 -16.17 23.53
CA ASP A 120 -10.43 -17.38 23.14
C ASP A 120 -9.72 -18.65 23.66
N THR A 121 -8.40 -18.69 23.56
CA THR A 121 -7.56 -19.79 24.10
C THR A 121 -7.70 -19.88 25.63
N PHE A 122 -7.79 -18.77 26.32
CA PHE A 122 -8.01 -18.74 27.77
C PHE A 122 -9.40 -19.30 28.14
N LEU A 123 -10.43 -19.00 27.37
CA LEU A 123 -11.80 -19.47 27.62
C LEU A 123 -12.01 -20.97 27.23
N HIS A 124 -11.26 -21.45 26.24
CA HIS A 124 -11.39 -22.83 25.71
C HIS A 124 -10.14 -23.66 25.93
N SER A 125 -9.58 -23.59 27.13
CA SER A 125 -8.38 -24.30 27.59
C SER A 125 -8.34 -25.77 27.14
N ASN A 126 -7.76 -26.07 25.94
CA ASN A 126 -7.08 -27.34 25.64
C ASN A 126 -6.51 -27.50 24.23
N LYS A 127 -6.44 -26.47 23.40
CA LYS A 127 -5.69 -26.58 22.13
C LYS A 127 -4.85 -25.34 21.93
N ALA A 128 -3.55 -25.47 22.21
CA ALA A 128 -2.56 -24.52 21.70
C ALA A 128 -2.73 -24.43 20.18
N HIS A 129 -3.35 -23.37 19.71
CA HIS A 129 -3.47 -23.10 18.28
C HIS A 129 -2.10 -22.61 17.82
N GLU A 130 -1.23 -23.53 17.42
CA GLU A 130 -0.11 -23.19 16.57
C GLU A 130 -0.67 -22.52 15.33
N MET A 131 -0.29 -21.27 15.13
CA MET A 131 -0.66 -20.52 13.93
C MET A 131 -0.16 -21.28 12.70
N PRO A 132 -1.03 -21.88 11.89
CA PRO A 132 -0.60 -22.83 10.84
C PRO A 132 -0.31 -22.12 9.52
N ILE A 133 0.16 -20.88 9.55
CA ILE A 133 0.67 -20.27 8.31
C ILE A 133 2.10 -20.75 8.12
N LYS A 134 2.22 -21.97 7.59
CA LYS A 134 3.50 -22.60 7.29
C LYS A 134 4.28 -21.76 6.28
N SER A 135 5.60 -21.77 6.38
CA SER A 135 6.52 -21.15 5.42
C SER A 135 6.23 -21.50 3.95
N CYS A 136 5.59 -22.65 3.71
CA CYS A 136 5.09 -23.09 2.41
C CYS A 136 4.15 -22.06 1.76
N TYR A 137 3.20 -21.50 2.50
CA TYR A 137 2.29 -20.47 1.94
C TYR A 137 2.99 -19.16 1.61
N ALA A 138 3.99 -18.78 2.42
CA ALA A 138 4.81 -17.62 2.12
C ALA A 138 5.56 -17.79 0.79
N ASN A 139 6.07 -18.98 0.49
CA ASN A 139 6.74 -19.27 -0.78
C ASN A 139 5.75 -19.28 -1.97
N ILE A 140 4.52 -19.77 -1.79
CA ILE A 140 3.49 -19.74 -2.83
C ILE A 140 3.11 -18.28 -3.14
N VAL A 141 2.86 -17.43 -2.13
CA VAL A 141 2.56 -16.01 -2.32
C VAL A 141 3.72 -15.28 -3.01
N LEU A 142 4.96 -15.60 -2.65
CA LEU A 142 6.14 -15.03 -3.27
C LEU A 142 6.27 -15.45 -4.74
N ALA A 143 6.06 -16.74 -5.05
CA ALA A 143 6.14 -17.24 -6.42
C ALA A 143 5.04 -16.62 -7.31
N THR A 144 3.79 -16.62 -6.85
CA THR A 144 2.65 -16.06 -7.61
C THR A 144 2.78 -14.54 -7.77
N GLY A 145 3.16 -13.83 -6.70
CA GLY A 145 3.39 -12.39 -6.77
C GLY A 145 4.55 -12.04 -7.70
N GLY A 146 5.63 -12.80 -7.66
CA GLY A 146 6.79 -12.65 -8.55
C GLY A 146 6.43 -12.87 -10.02
N THR A 147 5.66 -13.90 -10.34
CA THR A 147 5.22 -14.16 -11.72
C THR A 147 4.31 -13.06 -12.25
N ILE A 148 3.36 -12.58 -11.47
CA ILE A 148 2.47 -11.46 -11.85
C ILE A 148 3.29 -10.19 -12.09
N PHE A 149 4.23 -9.88 -11.19
CA PHE A 149 5.10 -8.71 -11.33
C PHE A 149 5.97 -8.78 -12.59
N THR A 150 6.54 -9.95 -12.90
CA THR A 150 7.34 -10.16 -14.11
C THR A 150 6.49 -10.00 -15.37
N LEU A 151 5.27 -10.53 -15.40
CA LEU A 151 4.34 -10.36 -16.51
C LEU A 151 3.97 -8.89 -16.73
N LEU A 152 3.71 -8.14 -15.66
CA LEU A 152 3.43 -6.71 -15.76
C LEU A 152 4.63 -5.92 -16.28
N LEU A 153 5.85 -6.27 -15.91
CA LEU A 153 7.06 -5.66 -16.46
C LEU A 153 7.23 -5.97 -17.95
N ILE A 154 6.97 -7.19 -18.37
CA ILE A 154 7.02 -7.59 -19.80
C ILE A 154 5.99 -6.79 -20.60
N VAL A 155 4.75 -6.70 -20.12
CA VAL A 155 3.69 -5.92 -20.78
C VAL A 155 4.07 -4.45 -20.87
N ALA A 156 4.65 -3.88 -19.82
CA ALA A 156 5.12 -2.49 -19.82
C ALA A 156 6.28 -2.28 -20.82
N ALA A 157 7.22 -3.22 -20.88
CA ALA A 157 8.39 -3.14 -21.76
C ALA A 157 8.04 -3.36 -23.24
N THR A 158 7.02 -4.16 -23.55
CA THR A 158 6.60 -4.46 -24.92
C THR A 158 5.72 -3.37 -25.57
N GLY A 159 5.44 -2.27 -24.84
CA GLY A 159 4.63 -1.17 -25.38
C GLY A 159 3.14 -1.48 -25.57
N CYS A 160 2.66 -2.68 -25.20
CA CYS A 160 1.24 -3.02 -25.17
C CYS A 160 0.43 -2.19 -24.15
N TYR A 161 1.10 -1.39 -23.34
CA TYR A 161 0.50 -0.52 -22.34
C TYR A 161 -0.53 0.46 -22.94
N ASN A 162 -0.28 0.99 -24.14
CA ASN A 162 -1.21 1.89 -24.83
C ASN A 162 -2.49 1.21 -25.34
N ALA A 163 -2.48 -0.10 -25.51
CA ALA A 163 -3.66 -0.85 -25.90
C ALA A 163 -4.59 -1.12 -24.70
N VAL A 164 -4.01 -1.38 -23.53
CA VAL A 164 -4.76 -1.65 -22.29
C VAL A 164 -5.41 -0.36 -21.74
N LEU A 165 -4.73 0.79 -21.85
CA LEU A 165 -5.27 2.08 -21.39
C LEU A 165 -6.43 2.61 -22.25
N LYS A 166 -6.63 2.09 -23.46
CA LYS A 166 -7.79 2.43 -24.30
C LYS A 166 -9.06 1.66 -23.92
N PHE A 167 -8.95 0.63 -23.07
CA PHE A 167 -10.05 -0.23 -22.65
C PHE A 167 -10.47 -0.01 -21.16
N ILE A 168 -9.77 0.87 -20.43
CA ILE A 168 -10.12 1.32 -19.06
C ILE A 168 -10.50 2.80 -19.11
#